data_240a63d8ca546341e0e8a4ac8fef3d58
#
_entry.id   240a63d8ca546341e0e8a4ac8fef3d58
#
_cell.length_a   1.000
_cell.length_b   1.000
_cell.length_c   1.000
_cell.angle_alpha   90.00
_cell.angle_beta   90.00
_cell.angle_gamma   90.00
#
_symmetry.space_group_name_H-M   'P 1'
#
loop_
_entity.id
_entity.type
_entity.pdbx_description
1 polymer ?
#
loop_
_entity_poly.entity_id
_entity_poly.type
_entity_poly.pdbx_seq_one_letter_code
_entity_poly.pdbx_strand_id
1 'polypeptide(L)'
;MGPMRSSKVSAPSRTSARAPAAPAGKPKGHATHEVRIIGGQWRRTRLKVIDKPGLRPTPDRVRETLFNWLGQDLAGWRCVDAFAGTGALGLEAASRGAAHVLMLEQDPVLVSALQAHVLRLQAGMVQVQRGDAISALQRLPSGSVDLVFID
;
A
#
# COMPACT_ATOMS: atom_id res chain seq x y z
N MET A 1 24.81 -2.85 16.55
CA MET A 1 24.51 -3.02 16.15
C MET A 1 23.82 -3.38 15.89
N GLY A 2 23.60 -3.40 16.21
CA GLY A 2 22.91 -3.70 15.82
C GLY A 2 22.21 -3.98 15.97
N PRO A 3 22.17 -4.12 16.15
CA PRO A 3 21.25 -4.56 16.05
C PRO A 3 20.49 -4.80 16.18
N MET A 4 20.38 -4.87 16.29
CA MET A 4 19.64 -5.28 16.02
C MET A 4 19.11 -5.47 16.20
N ARG A 5 18.97 -5.53 16.49
CA ARG A 5 18.35 -5.96 16.28
C ARG A 5 17.85 -6.23 16.34
N SER A 6 17.93 -6.34 16.56
CA SER A 6 17.31 -6.86 16.20
C SER A 6 16.87 -7.19 16.30
N SER A 7 16.87 -7.22 16.64
CA SER A 7 16.31 -7.77 16.40
C SER A 7 15.78 -7.96 16.59
N LYS A 8 15.68 -8.02 17.06
CA LYS A 8 15.03 -8.50 16.96
C LYS A 8 14.43 -8.68 16.79
N VAL A 9 14.47 -8.52 17.12
CA VAL A 9 13.78 -9.06 16.71
C VAL A 9 13.31 -9.55 16.70
N SER A 10 13.34 -9.59 17.15
CA SER A 10 12.78 -10.33 16.91
C SER A 10 12.26 -10.81 16.98
N ALA A 11 12.21 -10.73 17.47
CA ALA A 11 11.55 -11.41 17.34
C ALA A 11 11.02 -11.90 17.46
N PRO A 12 10.95 -12.02 17.72
CA PRO A 12 10.23 -12.77 17.66
C PRO A 12 9.62 -13.21 17.72
N SER A 13 9.62 -13.14 18.07
CA SER A 13 9.00 -13.76 17.90
C SER A 13 8.38 -14.10 18.12
N ARG A 14 8.23 -14.11 18.54
CA ARG A 14 7.50 -14.56 18.51
C ARG A 14 6.86 -15.21 18.47
N THR A 15 6.86 -15.16 18.75
CA THR A 15 6.17 -15.90 18.58
C THR A 15 5.53 -16.41 18.69
N SER A 16 5.44 -16.41 19.10
CA SER A 16 4.77 -17.02 19.10
C SER A 16 4.13 -17.34 19.29
N ALA A 17 4.04 -17.31 19.82
CA ALA A 17 3.31 -17.71 19.79
C ALA A 17 2.64 -17.73 20.05
N ARG A 18 2.35 -17.65 20.27
CA ARG A 18 1.56 -17.77 20.29
C ARG A 18 0.79 -18.08 20.40
N ALA A 19 0.53 -17.99 20.76
CA ALA A 19 -0.29 -18.26 20.67
C ALA A 19 -1.14 -18.51 20.74
N PRO A 20 -1.34 -18.72 21.13
CA PRO A 20 -2.25 -19.13 21.09
C PRO A 20 -3.30 -18.91 21.10
N ALA A 21 -3.45 -18.70 21.46
CA ALA A 21 -4.41 -18.55 21.38
C ALA A 21 -5.20 -18.16 21.28
N ALA A 22 -5.35 -17.88 21.50
CA ALA A 22 -6.14 -17.49 21.34
C ALA A 22 -6.90 -17.51 21.00
N PRO A 23 -6.89 -17.55 21.17
CA PRO A 23 -7.71 -17.56 20.67
C PRO A 23 -8.64 -17.16 20.37
N ALA A 24 -8.77 -17.25 20.56
CA ALA A 24 -9.65 -16.97 20.34
C ALA A 24 -10.27 -16.01 20.13
N GLY A 25 -10.51 -15.68 20.53
CA GLY A 25 -11.27 -14.72 20.44
C GLY A 25 -10.99 -13.74 19.51
N LYS A 26 -10.99 -13.79 18.70
CA LYS A 26 -10.71 -12.93 17.94
C LYS A 26 -11.60 -11.95 17.76
N PRO A 27 -11.26 -10.83 17.70
CA PRO A 27 -12.15 -9.76 17.47
C PRO A 27 -12.65 -9.84 16.09
N LYS A 28 -13.89 -9.70 16.02
CA LYS A 28 -14.43 -9.81 14.88
C LYS A 28 -14.59 -8.54 14.30
N GLY A 29 -14.90 -8.16 13.22
CA GLY A 29 -15.23 -6.90 12.67
C GLY A 29 -14.13 -5.87 12.68
N HIS A 30 -13.16 -6.05 13.56
CA HIS A 30 -12.04 -5.13 13.67
C HIS A 30 -10.74 -5.81 13.35
N ALA A 31 -10.81 -6.99 12.78
CA ALA A 31 -9.62 -7.66 12.34
C ALA A 31 -8.93 -6.82 11.29
N THR A 32 -7.62 -6.80 11.32
CA THR A 32 -6.84 -6.12 10.32
C THR A 32 -6.24 -7.13 9.38
N HIS A 33 -6.18 -6.76 8.12
CA HIS A 33 -5.46 -7.53 7.14
C HIS A 33 -4.11 -6.89 6.92
N GLU A 34 -3.25 -7.60 6.25
CA GLU A 34 -1.97 -7.05 5.84
C GLU A 34 -1.85 -7.11 4.34
N VAL A 35 -1.27 -6.07 3.77
CA VAL A 35 -0.87 -6.04 2.38
C VAL A 35 0.64 -6.02 2.35
N ARG A 36 1.22 -6.93 1.60
CA ARG A 36 2.66 -7.03 1.49
C ARG A 36 3.12 -6.37 0.20
N ILE A 37 4.13 -5.50 0.30
CA ILE A 37 4.78 -4.95 -0.87
C ILE A 37 5.68 -6.04 -1.45
N ILE A 38 5.55 -6.31 -2.74
CA ILE A 38 6.16 -7.47 -3.36
C ILE A 38 7.56 -7.17 -3.88
N GLY A 39 7.74 -6.05 -4.55
CA GLY A 39 9.02 -5.73 -5.16
C GLY A 39 9.50 -4.33 -4.81
N GLY A 40 10.67 -3.97 -5.33
CA GLY A 40 11.20 -2.63 -5.18
C GLY A 40 11.87 -2.37 -3.82
N GLN A 41 12.02 -1.09 -3.50
CA GLN A 41 12.78 -0.70 -2.33
C GLN A 41 12.15 -1.10 -1.00
N TRP A 42 10.84 -1.25 -0.96
CA TRP A 42 10.12 -1.65 0.26
C TRP A 42 9.67 -3.11 0.20
N ARG A 43 10.32 -3.91 -0.58
CA ARG A 43 9.98 -5.32 -0.74
C ARG A 43 9.84 -6.01 0.61
N ARG A 44 8.80 -6.82 0.76
CA ARG A 44 8.48 -7.59 1.96
C ARG A 44 7.93 -6.76 3.11
N THR A 45 7.80 -5.45 2.95
CA THR A 45 7.16 -4.65 3.98
C THR A 45 5.67 -4.99 4.04
N ARG A 46 5.16 -5.16 5.25
CA ARG A 46 3.75 -5.45 5.47
C ARG A 46 3.07 -4.22 6.02
N LEU A 47 1.95 -3.89 5.42
CA LEU A 47 1.17 -2.73 5.79
C LEU A 47 -0.17 -3.21 6.34
N LYS A 48 -0.52 -2.75 7.53
CA LYS A 48 -1.79 -3.11 8.12
C LYS A 48 -2.90 -2.39 7.40
N VAL A 49 -3.98 -3.11 7.13
CA VAL A 49 -5.13 -2.58 6.43
C VAL A 49 -6.35 -2.78 7.30
N ILE A 50 -7.13 -1.73 7.44
CA ILE A 50 -8.37 -1.80 8.22
C ILE A 50 -9.38 -2.66 7.48
N ASP A 51 -10.05 -3.54 8.22
CA ASP A 51 -11.11 -4.35 7.66
C ASP A 51 -12.37 -3.51 7.57
N LYS A 52 -12.76 -3.15 6.36
CA LYS A 52 -13.97 -2.38 6.11
C LYS A 52 -14.84 -3.08 5.08
N PRO A 53 -16.17 -2.99 5.22
CA PRO A 53 -17.06 -3.54 4.20
C PRO A 53 -16.75 -2.94 2.83
N GLY A 54 -16.65 -3.80 1.85
CA GLY A 54 -16.40 -3.36 0.48
C GLY A 54 -14.94 -3.08 0.14
N LEU A 55 -14.07 -3.05 1.13
CA LEU A 55 -12.66 -2.82 0.88
C LEU A 55 -11.97 -4.16 0.64
N ARG A 56 -11.38 -4.32 -0.52
CA ARG A 56 -10.66 -5.53 -0.88
C ARG A 56 -9.27 -5.18 -1.37
N PRO A 57 -8.23 -5.72 -0.73
CA PRO A 57 -6.89 -5.56 -1.26
C PRO A 57 -6.77 -6.32 -2.57
N THR A 58 -6.02 -5.76 -3.50
CA THR A 58 -5.67 -6.49 -4.72
C THR A 58 -4.70 -7.61 -4.34
N PRO A 59 -5.03 -8.87 -4.65
CA PRO A 59 -4.19 -10.00 -4.23
C PRO A 59 -2.76 -9.89 -4.74
N ASP A 60 -1.83 -10.48 -4.00
CA ASP A 60 -0.41 -10.48 -4.35
C ASP A 60 -0.17 -11.00 -5.76
N ARG A 61 -0.82 -12.11 -6.11
CA ARG A 61 -0.62 -12.72 -7.42
C ARG A 61 -1.05 -11.78 -8.55
N VAL A 62 -2.17 -11.09 -8.36
CA VAL A 62 -2.67 -10.14 -9.36
C VAL A 62 -1.68 -9.00 -9.52
N ARG A 63 -1.17 -8.48 -8.40
CA ARG A 63 -0.17 -7.41 -8.45
C ARG A 63 1.11 -7.87 -9.12
N GLU A 64 1.58 -9.06 -8.80
CA GLU A 64 2.78 -9.61 -9.47
C GLU A 64 2.60 -9.66 -10.97
N THR A 65 1.47 -10.19 -11.41
CA THR A 65 1.18 -10.31 -12.85
C THR A 65 1.16 -8.93 -13.51
N LEU A 66 0.48 -7.99 -12.88
CA LEU A 66 0.36 -6.65 -13.42
C LEU A 66 1.73 -5.98 -13.56
N PHE A 67 2.55 -6.03 -12.52
CA PHE A 67 3.84 -5.37 -12.56
C PHE A 67 4.84 -6.13 -13.45
N ASN A 68 4.66 -7.43 -13.65
CA ASN A 68 5.42 -8.14 -14.67
C ASN A 68 5.11 -7.59 -16.06
N TRP A 69 3.83 -7.34 -16.34
CA TRP A 69 3.43 -6.75 -17.62
C TRP A 69 3.98 -5.34 -17.80
N LEU A 70 4.06 -4.57 -16.72
CA LEU A 70 4.57 -3.20 -16.78
C LEU A 70 6.10 -3.14 -16.83
N GLY A 71 6.79 -4.27 -16.67
CA GLY A 71 8.24 -4.32 -16.77
C GLY A 71 8.96 -4.24 -15.44
N GLN A 72 8.24 -4.24 -14.33
CA GLN A 72 8.75 -4.29 -12.96
C GLN A 72 9.51 -3.05 -12.48
N ASP A 73 10.15 -2.31 -13.37
CA ASP A 73 10.88 -1.11 -13.02
C ASP A 73 10.13 0.08 -13.59
N LEU A 74 9.61 0.92 -12.70
CA LEU A 74 8.82 2.09 -13.08
C LEU A 74 9.59 3.39 -12.90
N ALA A 75 10.93 3.32 -12.96
CA ALA A 75 11.75 4.49 -12.76
C ALA A 75 11.33 5.64 -13.69
N GLY A 76 11.02 6.79 -13.09
CA GLY A 76 10.62 7.97 -13.84
C GLY A 76 9.14 8.06 -14.18
N TRP A 77 8.36 7.02 -13.87
CA TRP A 77 6.94 7.04 -14.23
C TRP A 77 6.14 7.89 -13.25
N ARG A 78 5.11 8.53 -13.79
CA ARG A 78 4.14 9.30 -13.00
C ARG A 78 2.84 8.53 -13.00
N CYS A 79 2.41 8.12 -11.82
CA CYS A 79 1.30 7.18 -11.68
C CYS A 79 0.16 7.79 -10.87
N VAL A 80 -1.07 7.36 -11.18
CA VAL A 80 -2.24 7.68 -10.37
C VAL A 80 -2.93 6.38 -9.98
N ASP A 81 -3.19 6.24 -8.69
CA ASP A 81 -4.02 5.16 -8.16
C ASP A 81 -5.39 5.78 -7.88
N ALA A 82 -6.33 5.58 -8.81
CA ALA A 82 -7.57 6.36 -8.84
C ALA A 82 -8.55 6.00 -7.73
N PHE A 83 -8.52 4.76 -7.26
CA PHE A 83 -9.38 4.29 -6.17
C PHE A 83 -8.48 3.54 -5.21
N ALA A 84 -7.69 4.30 -4.46
CA ALA A 84 -6.53 3.74 -3.78
C ALA A 84 -6.86 2.67 -2.74
N GLY A 85 -7.96 2.82 -2.00
CA GLY A 85 -8.36 1.83 -1.01
C GLY A 85 -7.26 1.52 -0.01
N THR A 86 -6.70 0.31 -0.11
CA THR A 86 -5.60 -0.10 0.77
C THR A 86 -4.26 0.53 0.41
N GLY A 87 -4.15 1.08 -0.80
CA GLY A 87 -2.90 1.60 -1.31
C GLY A 87 -2.00 0.56 -1.96
N ALA A 88 -2.47 -0.67 -2.10
CA ALA A 88 -1.62 -1.77 -2.57
C ALA A 88 -0.98 -1.47 -3.93
N LEU A 89 -1.73 -0.95 -4.88
CA LEU A 89 -1.18 -0.70 -6.22
C LEU A 89 -0.29 0.52 -6.25
N GLY A 90 -0.73 1.63 -5.66
CA GLY A 90 0.06 2.86 -5.66
C GLY A 90 1.37 2.72 -4.91
N LEU A 91 1.33 2.07 -3.75
CA LEU A 91 2.55 1.86 -2.96
C LEU A 91 3.48 0.87 -3.63
N GLU A 92 2.93 -0.13 -4.32
CA GLU A 92 3.77 -1.04 -5.10
C GLU A 92 4.50 -0.29 -6.22
N ALA A 93 3.79 0.59 -6.93
CA ALA A 93 4.40 1.39 -7.99
C ALA A 93 5.51 2.29 -7.43
N ALA A 94 5.26 2.93 -6.30
CA ALA A 94 6.26 3.78 -5.65
C ALA A 94 7.47 2.96 -5.22
N SER A 95 7.24 1.76 -4.68
CA SER A 95 8.31 0.86 -4.28
C SER A 95 9.21 0.47 -5.47
N ARG A 96 8.63 0.38 -6.65
CA ARG A 96 9.35 -0.03 -7.87
C ARG A 96 9.93 1.15 -8.62
N GLY A 97 10.00 2.30 -8.00
CA GLY A 97 10.76 3.43 -8.52
C GLY A 97 9.97 4.53 -9.19
N ALA A 98 8.63 4.50 -9.17
CA ALA A 98 7.85 5.57 -9.76
C ALA A 98 8.31 6.92 -9.24
N ALA A 99 8.41 7.89 -10.13
CA ALA A 99 8.86 9.23 -9.75
C ALA A 99 7.81 9.98 -8.96
N HIS A 100 6.54 9.72 -9.23
CA HIS A 100 5.44 10.35 -8.52
C HIS A 100 4.23 9.42 -8.55
N VAL A 101 3.56 9.29 -7.40
CA VAL A 101 2.33 8.51 -7.29
C VAL A 101 1.30 9.36 -6.57
N LEU A 102 0.18 9.60 -7.24
CA LEU A 102 -0.97 10.27 -6.65
C LEU A 102 -2.00 9.20 -6.30
N MET A 103 -2.37 9.11 -5.03
CA MET A 103 -3.41 8.20 -4.58
C MET A 103 -4.66 8.98 -4.25
N LEU A 104 -5.76 8.60 -4.89
CA LEU A 104 -7.06 9.26 -4.73
C LEU A 104 -8.00 8.34 -3.94
N GLU A 105 -8.63 8.89 -2.92
CA GLU A 105 -9.53 8.13 -2.07
C GLU A 105 -10.57 9.06 -1.46
N GLN A 106 -11.83 8.63 -1.42
CA GLN A 106 -12.91 9.45 -0.87
C GLN A 106 -13.11 9.25 0.63
N ASP A 107 -12.87 8.04 1.11
CA ASP A 107 -13.14 7.68 2.51
C ASP A 107 -12.07 8.29 3.42
N PRO A 108 -12.47 9.19 4.33
CA PRO A 108 -11.48 9.87 5.18
C PRO A 108 -10.69 8.92 6.09
N VAL A 109 -11.29 7.80 6.49
CA VAL A 109 -10.58 6.81 7.31
C VAL A 109 -9.49 6.16 6.48
N LEU A 110 -9.79 5.81 5.23
CA LEU A 110 -8.77 5.24 4.35
C LEU A 110 -7.71 6.26 3.97
N VAL A 111 -8.08 7.51 3.77
CA VAL A 111 -7.10 8.58 3.51
C VAL A 111 -6.11 8.68 4.67
N SER A 112 -6.61 8.67 5.90
CA SER A 112 -5.72 8.72 7.08
C SER A 112 -4.79 7.52 7.13
N ALA A 113 -5.31 6.32 6.83
CA ALA A 113 -4.49 5.12 6.82
C ALA A 113 -3.40 5.19 5.74
N LEU A 114 -3.75 5.69 4.55
CA LEU A 114 -2.77 5.86 3.48
C LEU A 114 -1.69 6.88 3.86
N GLN A 115 -2.08 7.97 4.47
CA GLN A 115 -1.13 8.97 4.91
C GLN A 115 -0.17 8.41 5.97
N ALA A 116 -0.67 7.55 6.85
CA ALA A 116 0.17 6.89 7.83
C ALA A 116 1.19 5.97 7.17
N HIS A 117 0.79 5.25 6.14
CA HIS A 117 1.72 4.40 5.39
C HIS A 117 2.79 5.23 4.69
N VAL A 118 2.39 6.34 4.06
CA VAL A 118 3.34 7.23 3.40
C VAL A 118 4.37 7.76 4.38
N LEU A 119 3.92 8.15 5.56
CA LEU A 119 4.81 8.65 6.60
C LEU A 119 5.75 7.56 7.10
N ARG A 120 5.21 6.38 7.38
CA ARG A 120 6.02 5.26 7.87
C ARG A 120 7.09 4.87 6.87
N LEU A 121 6.77 4.84 5.58
CA LEU A 121 7.70 4.46 4.53
C LEU A 121 8.61 5.62 4.11
N GLN A 122 8.35 6.83 4.61
CA GLN A 122 9.03 8.03 4.17
C GLN A 122 8.97 8.16 2.65
N ALA A 123 7.77 7.95 2.13
CA ALA A 123 7.52 7.89 0.70
C ALA A 123 7.24 9.29 0.14
N GLY A 124 8.28 10.09 0.01
CA GLY A 124 8.15 11.48 -0.42
C GLY A 124 7.57 11.66 -1.83
N MET A 125 7.64 10.62 -2.66
CA MET A 125 7.10 10.67 -4.01
C MET A 125 5.60 10.37 -4.06
N VAL A 126 4.98 9.97 -2.93
CA VAL A 126 3.57 9.62 -2.88
C VAL A 126 2.77 10.76 -2.28
N GLN A 127 1.71 11.16 -2.97
CA GLN A 127 0.76 12.16 -2.51
C GLN A 127 -0.59 11.49 -2.34
N VAL A 128 -1.21 11.66 -1.18
CA VAL A 128 -2.56 11.15 -0.92
C VAL A 128 -3.51 12.34 -0.98
N GLN A 129 -4.56 12.20 -1.78
CA GLN A 129 -5.54 13.26 -1.95
C GLN A 129 -6.94 12.70 -1.71
N ARG A 130 -7.68 13.33 -0.80
CA ARG A 130 -9.07 12.98 -0.59
C ARG A 130 -9.91 13.63 -1.68
N GLY A 131 -10.79 12.86 -2.28
CA GLY A 131 -11.70 13.41 -3.26
C GLY A 131 -12.18 12.37 -4.26
N ASP A 132 -13.01 12.85 -5.17
CA ASP A 132 -13.57 12.04 -6.23
C ASP A 132 -12.52 11.82 -7.32
N ALA A 133 -12.33 10.56 -7.69
CA ALA A 133 -11.31 10.20 -8.66
C ALA A 133 -11.58 10.81 -10.03
N ILE A 134 -12.82 10.78 -10.47
CA ILE A 134 -13.15 11.28 -11.80
C ILE A 134 -12.88 12.77 -11.90
N SER A 135 -13.33 13.53 -10.92
CA SER A 135 -13.09 14.97 -10.90
C SER A 135 -11.60 15.29 -10.85
N ALA A 136 -10.85 14.55 -10.03
CA ALA A 136 -9.42 14.77 -9.91
C ALA A 136 -8.70 14.48 -11.22
N LEU A 137 -9.06 13.37 -11.88
CA LEU A 137 -8.44 12.99 -13.15
C LEU A 137 -8.72 14.03 -14.23
N GLN A 138 -9.94 14.58 -14.25
CA GLN A 138 -10.29 15.60 -15.23
C GLN A 138 -9.49 16.88 -15.08
N ARG A 139 -8.99 17.16 -13.90
CA ARG A 139 -8.20 18.36 -13.62
C ARG A 139 -6.72 18.20 -13.90
N LEU A 140 -6.25 16.98 -14.17
CA LEU A 140 -4.84 16.77 -14.44
C LEU A 140 -4.48 17.31 -15.81
N PRO A 141 -3.31 17.98 -15.92
CA PRO A 141 -2.87 18.47 -17.22
C PRO A 141 -2.68 17.32 -18.20
N SER A 142 -2.93 17.59 -19.46
CA SER A 142 -2.68 16.63 -20.52
C SER A 142 -1.20 16.21 -20.53
N GLY A 143 -0.96 14.93 -20.69
CA GLY A 143 0.40 14.40 -20.74
C GLY A 143 1.14 14.36 -19.40
N SER A 144 0.43 14.58 -18.29
CA SER A 144 1.08 14.62 -16.98
C SER A 144 1.20 13.27 -16.29
N VAL A 145 0.59 12.21 -16.85
CA VAL A 145 0.50 10.90 -16.22
C VAL A 145 0.87 9.82 -17.21
N ASP A 146 1.66 8.85 -16.76
CA ASP A 146 2.07 7.72 -17.59
C ASP A 146 1.22 6.48 -17.33
N LEU A 147 0.66 6.33 -16.13
CA LEU A 147 -0.08 5.14 -15.74
C LEU A 147 -1.19 5.50 -14.76
N VAL A 148 -2.39 4.97 -15.00
CA VAL A 148 -3.51 5.10 -14.06
C VAL A 148 -3.98 3.70 -13.69
N PHE A 149 -4.03 3.42 -12.39
CA PHE A 149 -4.66 2.20 -11.90
C PHE A 149 -6.13 2.49 -11.63
N ILE A 150 -6.99 1.66 -12.17
CA ILE A 150 -8.43 1.73 -11.94
C ILE A 150 -8.88 0.36 -11.49
N ASP A 151 -9.10 0.22 -10.21
CA ASP A 151 -9.41 -1.09 -9.64
C ASP A 151 -10.71 -1.10 -8.82
#